data_313de4a4fe0de4e36282d6207e12ca3d
#
_entry.id   313de4a4fe0de4e36282d6207e12ca3d
#
_cell.length_a   1.000
_cell.length_b   1.000
_cell.length_c   1.000
_cell.angle_alpha   90.00
_cell.angle_beta   90.00
_cell.angle_gamma   90.00
#
_symmetry.space_group_name_H-M   'P 1'
#
loop_
_entity.id
_entity.type
_entity.pdbx_description
1 polymer ?
#
loop_
_entity_poly.entity_id
_entity_poly.type
_entity_poly.pdbx_seq_one_letter_code
_entity_poly.pdbx_strand_id
1 'polypeptide(L)'
;MVVGALVATSTAITPTAIATPSNIAGMVVFIDPGHNGANDSSIGRQVPTGRGGTKDCQTSGTATNDGYQEHTFTWDTALRVRTALNALGVRTAMSRSNDNAVAACVDQRAEMANALHPNAVISLHGDGGPASGRGFHVNYSAPPLNAAQAGPSVQYAQIMRDQLQASGIPPANYIGQNGLYGRSDLAGLNLAQYPSILVELGNMKNSTDAALMESPDGRQKYAEAVVRGVAGFLATQGQAR
;
A
#
# COMPACT_ATOMS: atom_id res chain seq x y z
N MET A 1 29.54 -30.91 -41.45
CA MET A 1 29.09 -30.39 -40.13
C MET A 1 28.35 -29.08 -40.38
N VAL A 2 27.04 -29.06 -40.24
CA VAL A 2 26.24 -27.85 -40.38
C VAL A 2 25.90 -27.37 -38.95
N VAL A 3 26.43 -26.22 -38.56
CA VAL A 3 26.15 -25.61 -37.27
C VAL A 3 24.89 -24.77 -37.43
N GLY A 4 23.79 -25.24 -36.86
CA GLY A 4 22.54 -24.50 -36.82
C GLY A 4 22.59 -23.45 -35.68
N ALA A 5 22.46 -22.17 -36.01
CA ALA A 5 22.31 -21.09 -35.05
C ALA A 5 20.86 -21.06 -34.53
N LEU A 6 20.68 -21.27 -33.21
CA LEU A 6 19.40 -20.98 -32.54
C LEU A 6 19.24 -19.49 -32.40
N VAL A 7 18.24 -18.92 -33.06
CA VAL A 7 17.82 -17.53 -32.82
C VAL A 7 16.79 -17.55 -31.67
N ALA A 8 17.18 -17.05 -30.50
CA ALA A 8 16.27 -16.85 -29.39
C ALA A 8 15.40 -15.61 -29.67
N THR A 9 14.11 -15.81 -29.92
CA THR A 9 13.12 -14.71 -30.02
C THR A 9 12.72 -14.25 -28.61
N SER A 10 13.22 -13.09 -28.21
CA SER A 10 12.76 -12.40 -27.00
C SER A 10 11.37 -11.80 -27.26
N THR A 11 10.34 -12.36 -26.64
CA THR A 11 8.99 -11.76 -26.61
C THR A 11 8.99 -10.61 -25.62
N ALA A 12 9.01 -9.39 -26.12
CA ALA A 12 8.80 -8.20 -25.30
C ALA A 12 7.36 -8.21 -24.75
N ILE A 13 7.22 -8.27 -23.42
CA ILE A 13 5.94 -8.10 -22.75
C ILE A 13 5.60 -6.60 -22.83
N THR A 14 4.67 -6.25 -23.71
CA THR A 14 4.11 -4.90 -23.77
C THR A 14 3.29 -4.64 -22.49
N PRO A 15 3.55 -3.56 -21.74
CA PRO A 15 2.74 -3.22 -20.58
C PRO A 15 1.31 -2.96 -21.05
N THR A 16 0.34 -3.66 -20.44
CA THR A 16 -1.08 -3.44 -20.69
C THR A 16 -1.43 -2.03 -20.22
N ALA A 17 -1.82 -1.16 -21.14
CA ALA A 17 -2.26 0.19 -20.79
C ALA A 17 -3.46 0.12 -19.84
N ILE A 18 -3.34 0.74 -18.68
CA ILE A 18 -4.45 0.89 -17.74
C ILE A 18 -5.43 1.87 -18.39
N ALA A 19 -6.64 1.38 -18.73
CA ALA A 19 -7.69 2.26 -19.24
C ALA A 19 -8.01 3.32 -18.18
N THR A 20 -7.77 4.59 -18.49
CA THR A 20 -7.97 5.71 -17.56
C THR A 20 -9.45 6.07 -17.55
N PRO A 21 -10.14 5.98 -16.40
CA PRO A 21 -11.41 6.66 -16.24
C PRO A 21 -11.15 8.17 -16.36
N SER A 22 -11.77 8.84 -17.33
CA SER A 22 -11.56 10.28 -17.63
C SER A 22 -11.96 11.24 -16.50
N ASN A 23 -12.48 10.71 -15.39
CA ASN A 23 -13.06 11.49 -14.28
C ASN A 23 -12.21 11.56 -13.00
N ILE A 24 -10.98 11.02 -13.00
CA ILE A 24 -10.11 11.02 -11.78
C ILE A 24 -9.00 12.08 -11.83
N ALA A 25 -8.80 12.72 -12.96
CA ALA A 25 -7.79 13.78 -13.10
C ALA A 25 -8.08 14.95 -12.14
N GLY A 26 -7.02 15.46 -11.50
CA GLY A 26 -7.10 16.51 -10.48
C GLY A 26 -7.47 16.04 -9.07
N MET A 27 -7.95 14.80 -8.88
CA MET A 27 -8.17 14.23 -7.56
C MET A 27 -6.85 14.08 -6.80
N VAL A 28 -6.93 14.08 -5.45
CA VAL A 28 -5.76 14.04 -4.56
C VAL A 28 -5.68 12.68 -3.88
N VAL A 29 -4.49 12.06 -3.92
CA VAL A 29 -4.19 10.82 -3.20
C VAL A 29 -2.99 11.04 -2.29
N PHE A 30 -3.12 10.70 -1.02
CA PHE A 30 -2.00 10.63 -0.08
C PHE A 30 -1.46 9.20 -0.04
N ILE A 31 -0.16 9.04 -0.30
CA ILE A 31 0.55 7.77 -0.31
C ILE A 31 1.47 7.73 0.92
N ASP A 32 1.31 6.73 1.75
CA ASP A 32 2.12 6.51 2.94
C ASP A 32 2.97 5.24 2.77
N PRO A 33 4.24 5.38 2.34
CA PRO A 33 5.18 4.25 2.41
C PRO A 33 5.50 3.94 3.87
N GLY A 34 5.10 2.76 4.33
CA GLY A 34 5.25 2.35 5.71
C GLY A 34 6.68 2.43 6.22
N HIS A 35 6.82 2.62 7.53
CA HIS A 35 8.08 2.69 8.27
C HIS A 35 8.99 3.87 7.90
N ASN A 36 10.21 3.86 8.41
CA ASN A 36 11.25 4.88 8.20
C ASN A 36 12.47 4.22 7.54
N GLY A 37 13.21 4.97 6.73
CA GLY A 37 14.48 4.52 6.17
C GLY A 37 15.62 4.44 7.19
N ALA A 38 15.50 5.17 8.31
CA ALA A 38 16.36 5.06 9.48
C ALA A 38 15.51 5.20 10.75
N ASN A 39 16.00 4.64 11.85
CA ASN A 39 15.32 4.73 13.14
C ASN A 39 16.32 5.11 14.23
N ASP A 40 15.85 5.88 15.21
CA ASP A 40 16.52 6.20 16.46
C ASP A 40 15.56 6.04 17.65
N SER A 41 15.95 6.44 18.84
CA SER A 41 15.12 6.31 20.04
C SER A 41 13.80 7.08 19.98
N SER A 42 13.65 8.04 19.07
CA SER A 42 12.41 8.83 18.92
C SER A 42 11.22 8.02 18.44
N ILE A 43 11.44 6.85 17.79
CA ILE A 43 10.36 5.96 17.37
C ILE A 43 9.55 5.38 18.55
N GLY A 44 10.15 5.30 19.75
CA GLY A 44 9.47 4.87 20.99
C GLY A 44 8.62 5.96 21.65
N ARG A 45 8.61 7.20 21.14
CA ARG A 45 7.76 8.26 21.66
C ARG A 45 6.29 7.88 21.56
N GLN A 46 5.55 8.06 22.66
CA GLN A 46 4.14 7.69 22.70
C GLN A 46 3.27 8.70 21.96
N VAL A 47 2.42 8.21 21.08
CA VAL A 47 1.49 8.99 20.25
C VAL A 47 0.06 8.45 20.35
N PRO A 48 -0.98 9.27 20.09
CA PRO A 48 -2.37 8.84 20.18
C PRO A 48 -2.71 7.69 19.23
N THR A 49 -3.53 6.74 19.69
CA THR A 49 -4.07 5.65 18.86
C THR A 49 -5.33 6.03 18.09
N GLY A 50 -5.97 7.15 18.41
CA GLY A 50 -7.27 7.54 17.88
C GLY A 50 -8.46 6.86 18.56
N ARG A 51 -8.22 5.96 19.55
CA ARG A 51 -9.27 5.23 20.30
C ARG A 51 -9.11 5.34 21.82
N GLY A 52 -8.42 6.38 22.28
CA GLY A 52 -7.97 6.49 23.67
C GLY A 52 -6.75 5.59 23.94
N GLY A 53 -5.76 6.13 24.62
CA GLY A 53 -4.47 5.48 24.83
C GLY A 53 -3.42 5.87 23.79
N THR A 54 -2.24 5.30 23.96
CA THR A 54 -1.05 5.63 23.17
C THR A 54 -0.37 4.37 22.62
N LYS A 55 0.50 4.58 21.67
CA LYS A 55 1.41 3.58 21.09
C LYS A 55 2.72 4.24 20.65
N ASP A 56 3.71 3.46 20.30
CA ASP A 56 4.96 3.99 19.77
C ASP A 56 4.73 4.79 18.49
N CYS A 57 5.52 5.87 18.36
CA CYS A 57 5.54 6.77 17.21
C CYS A 57 5.66 6.01 15.88
N GLN A 58 6.52 4.99 15.86
CA GLN A 58 6.72 4.13 14.71
C GLN A 58 7.30 2.78 15.15
N THR A 59 7.24 1.78 14.28
CA THR A 59 7.95 0.52 14.40
C THR A 59 9.04 0.42 13.32
N SER A 60 10.07 -0.38 13.55
CA SER A 60 11.15 -0.56 12.59
C SER A 60 10.73 -1.29 11.32
N GLY A 61 9.57 -1.94 11.33
CA GLY A 61 9.14 -2.82 10.27
C GLY A 61 9.73 -4.23 10.38
N THR A 62 9.48 -5.03 9.35
CA THR A 62 10.03 -6.38 9.19
C THR A 62 11.07 -6.41 8.06
N ALA A 63 11.57 -7.60 7.72
CA ALA A 63 12.45 -7.84 6.59
C ALA A 63 12.19 -9.25 6.05
N THR A 64 12.63 -9.54 4.83
CA THR A 64 12.73 -10.92 4.33
C THR A 64 13.75 -11.72 5.14
N ASN A 65 13.84 -13.02 4.93
CA ASN A 65 14.78 -13.86 5.70
C ASN A 65 16.24 -13.61 5.33
N ASP A 66 16.51 -13.08 4.16
CA ASP A 66 17.84 -12.65 3.68
C ASP A 66 18.14 -11.17 3.90
N GLY A 67 17.22 -10.42 4.55
CA GLY A 67 17.47 -9.09 5.08
C GLY A 67 16.96 -7.93 4.23
N TYR A 68 16.15 -8.14 3.18
CA TYR A 68 15.54 -7.04 2.44
C TYR A 68 14.48 -6.35 3.32
N GLN A 69 14.70 -5.08 3.63
CA GLN A 69 13.91 -4.34 4.60
C GLN A 69 12.54 -3.91 4.06
N GLU A 70 11.52 -3.95 4.91
CA GLU A 70 10.15 -3.52 4.57
C GLU A 70 10.10 -2.06 4.12
N HIS A 71 10.78 -1.14 4.82
CA HIS A 71 10.79 0.26 4.45
C HIS A 71 11.32 0.50 3.02
N THR A 72 12.31 -0.27 2.57
CA THR A 72 12.85 -0.20 1.20
C THR A 72 11.84 -0.71 0.18
N PHE A 73 11.16 -1.83 0.48
CA PHE A 73 10.08 -2.36 -0.34
C PHE A 73 8.94 -1.35 -0.50
N THR A 74 8.47 -0.78 0.61
CA THR A 74 7.35 0.16 0.60
C THR A 74 7.69 1.46 -0.10
N TRP A 75 8.93 1.95 0.04
CA TRP A 75 9.42 3.14 -0.64
C TRP A 75 9.46 2.98 -2.15
N ASP A 76 10.12 1.92 -2.67
CA ASP A 76 10.20 1.68 -4.11
C ASP A 76 8.81 1.48 -4.73
N THR A 77 7.95 0.71 -4.06
CA THR A 77 6.57 0.48 -4.51
C THR A 77 5.77 1.78 -4.53
N ALA A 78 5.89 2.63 -3.51
CA ALA A 78 5.20 3.93 -3.45
C ALA A 78 5.67 4.89 -4.56
N LEU A 79 6.95 4.90 -4.91
CA LEU A 79 7.45 5.71 -6.02
C LEU A 79 6.86 5.28 -7.37
N ARG A 80 6.71 3.98 -7.61
CA ARG A 80 6.06 3.43 -8.79
C ARG A 80 4.57 3.79 -8.84
N VAL A 81 3.86 3.63 -7.72
CA VAL A 81 2.45 4.02 -7.57
C VAL A 81 2.28 5.51 -7.84
N ARG A 82 3.10 6.37 -7.23
CA ARG A 82 3.09 7.82 -7.45
C ARG A 82 3.26 8.18 -8.92
N THR A 83 4.27 7.59 -9.56
CA THR A 83 4.56 7.86 -10.98
C THR A 83 3.36 7.51 -11.87
N ALA A 84 2.77 6.33 -11.65
CA ALA A 84 1.64 5.88 -12.46
C ALA A 84 0.36 6.69 -12.19
N LEU A 85 0.05 7.04 -10.93
CA LEU A 85 -1.10 7.90 -10.61
C LEU A 85 -0.94 9.31 -11.19
N ASN A 86 0.26 9.89 -11.13
CA ASN A 86 0.52 11.20 -11.73
C ASN A 86 0.35 11.16 -13.26
N ALA A 87 0.74 10.07 -13.93
CA ALA A 87 0.50 9.88 -15.37
C ALA A 87 -0.99 9.80 -15.71
N LEU A 88 -1.86 9.41 -14.77
CA LEU A 88 -3.31 9.45 -14.88
C LEU A 88 -3.92 10.82 -14.52
N GLY A 89 -3.10 11.85 -14.26
CA GLY A 89 -3.54 13.19 -13.89
C GLY A 89 -3.97 13.32 -12.41
N VAL A 90 -3.78 12.30 -11.58
CA VAL A 90 -4.04 12.35 -10.13
C VAL A 90 -2.90 13.09 -9.44
N ARG A 91 -3.22 14.01 -8.54
CA ARG A 91 -2.23 14.72 -7.72
C ARG A 91 -1.87 13.86 -6.51
N THR A 92 -0.57 13.69 -6.24
CA THR A 92 -0.11 12.83 -5.15
C THR A 92 0.77 13.59 -4.16
N ALA A 93 0.66 13.24 -2.88
CA ALA A 93 1.59 13.62 -1.82
C ALA A 93 2.03 12.36 -1.06
N MET A 94 3.18 12.42 -0.39
CA MET A 94 3.75 11.29 0.35
C MET A 94 4.08 11.68 1.78
N SER A 95 4.00 10.71 2.72
CA SER A 95 4.29 10.92 4.15
C SER A 95 5.77 11.10 4.46
N ARG A 96 6.66 10.63 3.57
CA ARG A 96 8.12 10.81 3.67
C ARG A 96 8.72 11.09 2.29
N SER A 97 9.87 11.75 2.29
CA SER A 97 10.55 12.24 1.07
C SER A 97 11.78 11.42 0.65
N ASN A 98 12.19 10.46 1.48
CA ASN A 98 13.37 9.61 1.24
C ASN A 98 13.26 8.28 2.01
N ASP A 99 14.25 7.39 1.82
CA ASP A 99 14.37 6.09 2.49
C ASP A 99 15.65 5.96 3.33
N ASN A 100 16.15 7.06 3.89
CA ASN A 100 17.40 7.07 4.67
C ASN A 100 17.33 7.95 5.93
N ALA A 101 16.13 8.37 6.36
CA ALA A 101 15.96 9.24 7.50
C ALA A 101 14.81 8.76 8.41
N VAL A 102 14.82 9.26 9.65
CA VAL A 102 13.65 9.21 10.53
C VAL A 102 12.57 10.11 9.93
N ALA A 103 11.34 9.62 9.87
CA ALA A 103 10.19 10.33 9.31
C ALA A 103 9.11 10.56 10.38
N ALA A 104 8.00 11.16 9.95
CA ALA A 104 6.85 11.47 10.81
C ALA A 104 6.28 10.22 11.50
N CYS A 105 5.81 10.38 12.74
CA CYS A 105 5.09 9.36 13.49
C CYS A 105 3.75 8.99 12.82
N VAL A 106 3.20 7.84 13.17
CA VAL A 106 1.94 7.34 12.57
C VAL A 106 0.75 8.30 12.74
N ASP A 107 0.65 9.03 13.86
CA ASP A 107 -0.33 10.08 14.09
C ASP A 107 -0.12 11.31 13.20
N GLN A 108 1.13 11.76 13.08
CA GLN A 108 1.50 12.88 12.21
C GLN A 108 1.29 12.56 10.73
N ARG A 109 1.50 11.31 10.29
CA ARG A 109 1.18 10.88 8.92
C ARG A 109 -0.30 10.99 8.63
N ALA A 110 -1.16 10.60 9.59
CA ALA A 110 -2.60 10.80 9.47
C ALA A 110 -2.99 12.30 9.45
N GLU A 111 -2.34 13.12 10.27
CA GLU A 111 -2.54 14.57 10.27
C GLU A 111 -2.13 15.19 8.92
N MET A 112 -0.97 14.83 8.38
CA MET A 112 -0.51 15.28 7.06
C MET A 112 -1.51 14.90 5.96
N ALA A 113 -2.04 13.67 6.01
CA ALA A 113 -3.05 13.23 5.06
C ALA A 113 -4.34 14.04 5.21
N ASN A 114 -4.85 14.22 6.43
CA ASN A 114 -6.08 14.96 6.72
C ASN A 114 -6.00 16.41 6.27
N ALA A 115 -4.84 17.07 6.45
CA ALA A 115 -4.61 18.45 6.04
C ALA A 115 -4.72 18.70 4.53
N LEU A 116 -4.53 17.65 3.72
CA LEU A 116 -4.63 17.73 2.26
C LEU A 116 -6.05 17.54 1.73
N HIS A 117 -7.01 17.17 2.58
CA HIS A 117 -8.37 16.82 2.16
C HIS A 117 -8.41 15.84 0.97
N PRO A 118 -7.73 14.69 1.05
CA PRO A 118 -7.54 13.82 -0.11
C PRO A 118 -8.82 13.06 -0.46
N ASN A 119 -8.91 12.62 -1.72
CA ASN A 119 -9.96 11.71 -2.16
C ASN A 119 -9.72 10.27 -1.65
N ALA A 120 -8.45 9.88 -1.46
CA ALA A 120 -8.06 8.60 -0.90
C ALA A 120 -6.70 8.67 -0.19
N VAL A 121 -6.54 7.86 0.86
CA VAL A 121 -5.26 7.62 1.54
C VAL A 121 -4.93 6.15 1.42
N ILE A 122 -3.68 5.84 1.05
CA ILE A 122 -3.17 4.48 1.01
C ILE A 122 -1.85 4.37 1.75
N SER A 123 -1.79 3.49 2.74
CA SER A 123 -0.55 3.07 3.38
C SER A 123 -0.10 1.74 2.81
N LEU A 124 1.18 1.62 2.46
CA LEU A 124 1.78 0.45 1.82
C LEU A 124 2.74 -0.23 2.79
N HIS A 125 2.58 -1.54 2.97
CA HIS A 125 3.31 -2.38 3.89
C HIS A 125 3.63 -3.75 3.31
N GLY A 126 4.47 -4.51 4.00
CA GLY A 126 4.72 -5.93 3.78
C GLY A 126 4.77 -6.64 5.12
N ASP A 127 3.84 -7.56 5.37
CA ASP A 127 3.66 -8.20 6.66
C ASP A 127 4.82 -9.13 7.05
N GLY A 128 5.01 -9.31 8.35
CA GLY A 128 5.94 -10.24 8.98
C GLY A 128 5.26 -11.45 9.64
N GLY A 129 4.32 -12.07 8.95
CA GLY A 129 3.54 -13.21 9.44
C GLY A 129 4.31 -14.53 9.53
N PRO A 130 3.64 -15.65 9.88
CA PRO A 130 4.26 -16.99 9.89
C PRO A 130 4.83 -17.35 8.51
N ALA A 131 6.00 -17.98 8.45
CA ALA A 131 6.66 -18.31 7.17
C ALA A 131 5.82 -19.24 6.26
N SER A 132 4.92 -20.04 6.82
CA SER A 132 3.97 -20.87 6.08
C SER A 132 2.79 -20.08 5.49
N GLY A 133 2.51 -18.88 6.02
CA GLY A 133 1.46 -18.00 5.55
C GLY A 133 1.93 -17.13 4.39
N ARG A 134 1.04 -16.78 3.47
CA ARG A 134 1.33 -15.91 2.32
C ARG A 134 0.11 -15.13 1.86
N GLY A 135 0.36 -14.13 1.03
CA GLY A 135 -0.67 -13.35 0.38
C GLY A 135 -0.92 -12.01 1.05
N PHE A 136 -1.71 -11.17 0.37
CA PHE A 136 -2.02 -9.81 0.80
C PHE A 136 -3.23 -9.75 1.74
N HIS A 137 -3.32 -8.68 2.53
CA HIS A 137 -4.56 -8.27 3.18
C HIS A 137 -4.69 -6.74 3.22
N VAL A 138 -5.93 -6.28 3.12
CA VAL A 138 -6.28 -4.86 3.14
C VAL A 138 -6.94 -4.54 4.47
N ASN A 139 -6.30 -3.67 5.24
CA ASN A 139 -6.77 -3.22 6.54
C ASN A 139 -7.59 -1.95 6.43
N TYR A 140 -8.66 -1.86 7.22
CA TYR A 140 -9.48 -0.67 7.40
C TYR A 140 -9.87 -0.51 8.87
N SER A 141 -10.22 0.71 9.31
CA SER A 141 -10.63 0.97 10.71
C SER A 141 -11.97 0.30 11.02
N ALA A 142 -12.00 -0.56 12.04
CA ALA A 142 -13.22 -1.25 12.50
C ALA A 142 -13.19 -1.44 14.04
N PRO A 143 -14.28 -1.10 14.74
CA PRO A 143 -15.47 -0.39 14.23
C PRO A 143 -15.12 1.01 13.72
N PRO A 144 -15.91 1.61 12.79
CA PRO A 144 -15.61 2.94 12.25
C PRO A 144 -15.79 4.02 13.30
N LEU A 145 -14.96 5.09 13.22
CA LEU A 145 -15.00 6.25 14.11
C LEU A 145 -15.66 7.49 13.46
N ASN A 146 -15.85 7.46 12.14
CA ASN A 146 -16.48 8.53 11.38
C ASN A 146 -17.09 7.99 10.06
N ALA A 147 -17.81 8.86 9.34
CA ALA A 147 -18.51 8.49 8.10
C ALA A 147 -17.57 8.01 6.98
N ALA A 148 -16.36 8.57 6.86
CA ALA A 148 -15.40 8.13 5.84
C ALA A 148 -14.93 6.70 6.08
N GLN A 149 -14.82 6.29 7.34
CA GLN A 149 -14.43 4.94 7.74
C GLN A 149 -15.60 3.93 7.63
N ALA A 150 -16.85 4.38 7.87
CA ALA A 150 -18.02 3.49 7.93
C ALA A 150 -18.44 2.91 6.57
N GLY A 151 -18.22 3.64 5.48
CA GLY A 151 -18.62 3.23 4.12
C GLY A 151 -17.47 3.34 3.13
N PRO A 152 -17.00 4.56 2.83
CA PRO A 152 -15.97 4.78 1.78
C PRO A 152 -14.68 3.99 1.99
N SER A 153 -14.13 3.90 3.22
CA SER A 153 -12.93 3.10 3.48
C SER A 153 -13.16 1.61 3.26
N VAL A 154 -14.34 1.09 3.64
CA VAL A 154 -14.70 -0.33 3.42
C VAL A 154 -14.84 -0.61 1.93
N GLN A 155 -15.53 0.26 1.18
CA GLN A 155 -15.63 0.16 -0.27
C GLN A 155 -14.26 0.19 -0.95
N TYR A 156 -13.38 1.10 -0.50
CA TYR A 156 -12.01 1.20 -1.01
C TYR A 156 -11.23 -0.08 -0.74
N ALA A 157 -11.33 -0.63 0.47
CA ALA A 157 -10.69 -1.91 0.82
C ALA A 157 -11.17 -3.06 -0.07
N GLN A 158 -12.48 -3.14 -0.35
CA GLN A 158 -13.06 -4.16 -1.23
C GLN A 158 -12.55 -4.04 -2.68
N ILE A 159 -12.55 -2.82 -3.24
CA ILE A 159 -12.04 -2.57 -4.59
C ILE A 159 -10.54 -2.91 -4.67
N MET A 160 -9.75 -2.50 -3.67
CA MET A 160 -8.32 -2.82 -3.62
C MET A 160 -8.08 -4.32 -3.57
N ARG A 161 -8.79 -5.06 -2.70
CA ARG A 161 -8.76 -6.50 -2.61
C ARG A 161 -9.03 -7.16 -3.97
N ASP A 162 -10.08 -6.71 -4.67
CA ASP A 162 -10.49 -7.28 -5.95
C ASP A 162 -9.41 -7.07 -7.03
N GLN A 163 -8.77 -5.89 -7.05
CA GLN A 163 -7.69 -5.59 -8.01
C GLN A 163 -6.40 -6.37 -7.73
N LEU A 164 -6.06 -6.59 -6.46
CA LEU A 164 -4.94 -7.43 -6.07
C LEU A 164 -5.18 -8.89 -6.49
N GLN A 165 -6.36 -9.44 -6.23
CA GLN A 165 -6.75 -10.79 -6.67
C GLN A 165 -6.74 -10.92 -8.19
N ALA A 166 -7.34 -9.97 -8.91
CA ALA A 166 -7.36 -9.94 -10.39
C ALA A 166 -5.94 -9.88 -11.00
N SER A 167 -4.97 -9.37 -10.23
CA SER A 167 -3.55 -9.34 -10.62
C SER A 167 -2.81 -10.65 -10.32
N GLY A 168 -3.52 -11.68 -9.83
CA GLY A 168 -2.93 -12.97 -9.47
C GLY A 168 -2.09 -12.92 -8.17
N ILE A 169 -2.35 -11.96 -7.29
CA ILE A 169 -1.80 -11.92 -5.94
C ILE A 169 -2.84 -12.56 -5.03
N PRO A 170 -2.52 -13.65 -4.30
CA PRO A 170 -3.52 -14.33 -3.48
C PRO A 170 -3.84 -13.54 -2.22
N PRO A 171 -5.07 -13.63 -1.69
CA PRO A 171 -5.38 -13.11 -0.36
C PRO A 171 -4.62 -13.90 0.72
N ALA A 172 -4.36 -13.23 1.86
CA ALA A 172 -3.68 -13.86 2.99
C ALA A 172 -4.44 -15.08 3.49
N ASN A 173 -3.73 -16.18 3.69
CA ASN A 173 -4.27 -17.45 4.21
C ASN A 173 -4.04 -17.63 5.71
N TYR A 174 -3.49 -16.65 6.42
CA TYR A 174 -3.10 -16.73 7.83
C TYR A 174 -3.71 -15.63 8.71
N ILE A 175 -4.30 -14.59 8.10
CA ILE A 175 -4.90 -13.45 8.81
C ILE A 175 -6.01 -12.80 7.99
N GLY A 176 -6.96 -12.16 8.67
CA GLY A 176 -8.11 -11.55 8.02
C GLY A 176 -9.09 -12.58 7.46
N GLN A 177 -9.98 -12.12 6.61
CA GLN A 177 -10.94 -12.96 5.92
C GLN A 177 -11.05 -12.54 4.45
N ASN A 178 -10.75 -13.44 3.53
CA ASN A 178 -10.80 -13.17 2.10
C ASN A 178 -10.07 -11.88 1.69
N GLY A 179 -8.85 -11.67 2.21
CA GLY A 179 -8.02 -10.50 1.93
C GLY A 179 -8.47 -9.19 2.57
N LEU A 180 -9.46 -9.20 3.47
CA LEU A 180 -9.93 -8.04 4.22
C LEU A 180 -9.69 -8.23 5.71
N TYR A 181 -9.28 -7.15 6.41
CA TYR A 181 -9.05 -7.20 7.85
C TYR A 181 -9.43 -5.88 8.53
N GLY A 182 -10.57 -5.88 9.25
CA GLY A 182 -11.00 -4.76 10.08
C GLY A 182 -10.14 -4.65 11.34
N ARG A 183 -9.49 -3.50 11.57
CA ARG A 183 -8.53 -3.25 12.65
C ARG A 183 -8.94 -2.08 13.52
N SER A 184 -8.69 -2.18 14.82
CA SER A 184 -8.89 -1.10 15.80
C SER A 184 -7.60 -0.53 16.38
N ASP A 185 -6.45 -1.14 16.10
CA ASP A 185 -5.14 -0.84 16.70
C ASP A 185 -4.20 -0.03 15.78
N LEU A 186 -4.60 0.24 14.53
CA LEU A 186 -3.82 1.00 13.58
C LEU A 186 -4.15 2.50 13.68
N ALA A 187 -3.27 3.27 14.34
CA ALA A 187 -3.48 4.69 14.61
C ALA A 187 -3.71 5.51 13.32
N GLY A 188 -2.94 5.25 12.25
CA GLY A 188 -3.11 5.93 10.96
C GLY A 188 -4.51 5.77 10.37
N LEU A 189 -5.12 4.58 10.51
CA LEU A 189 -6.49 4.32 10.06
C LEU A 189 -7.54 4.92 11.01
N ASN A 190 -7.31 4.84 12.33
CA ASN A 190 -8.23 5.37 13.32
C ASN A 190 -8.35 6.91 13.27
N LEU A 191 -7.22 7.61 13.05
CA LEU A 191 -7.14 9.06 12.99
C LEU A 191 -7.53 9.63 11.62
N ALA A 192 -7.72 8.78 10.60
CA ALA A 192 -8.08 9.19 9.26
C ALA A 192 -9.50 9.79 9.21
N GLN A 193 -9.61 10.99 8.62
CA GLN A 193 -10.86 11.70 8.36
C GLN A 193 -11.38 11.52 6.92
N TYR A 194 -10.59 10.90 6.05
CA TYR A 194 -10.86 10.62 4.64
C TYR A 194 -10.76 9.13 4.38
N PRO A 195 -11.29 8.64 3.23
CA PRO A 195 -11.23 7.22 2.89
C PRO A 195 -9.79 6.70 2.91
N SER A 196 -9.50 5.76 3.82
CA SER A 196 -8.15 5.31 4.13
C SER A 196 -8.08 3.80 4.29
N ILE A 197 -7.05 3.20 3.70
CA ILE A 197 -6.71 1.79 3.84
C ILE A 197 -5.21 1.63 4.07
N LEU A 198 -4.82 0.50 4.70
CA LEU A 198 -3.45 0.02 4.78
C LEU A 198 -3.38 -1.35 4.12
N VAL A 199 -2.49 -1.51 3.16
CA VAL A 199 -2.35 -2.75 2.40
C VAL A 199 -1.03 -3.43 2.78
N GLU A 200 -1.16 -4.62 3.33
CA GLU A 200 -0.06 -5.58 3.43
C GLU A 200 -0.01 -6.35 2.11
N LEU A 201 0.98 -6.07 1.28
CA LEU A 201 1.04 -6.58 -0.09
C LEU A 201 1.43 -8.06 -0.17
N GLY A 202 1.95 -8.62 0.92
CA GLY A 202 2.32 -10.02 1.07
C GLY A 202 3.08 -10.23 2.38
N ASN A 203 3.53 -11.44 2.64
CA ASN A 203 4.28 -11.81 3.84
C ASN A 203 5.79 -11.92 3.53
N MET A 204 6.60 -11.00 4.03
CA MET A 204 8.05 -10.96 3.85
C MET A 204 8.79 -12.18 4.45
N LYS A 205 8.14 -12.93 5.35
CA LYS A 205 8.69 -14.18 5.91
C LYS A 205 8.41 -15.41 5.05
N ASN A 206 7.49 -15.30 4.07
CA ASN A 206 7.21 -16.36 3.11
C ASN A 206 8.13 -16.24 1.89
N SER A 207 8.84 -17.32 1.53
CA SER A 207 9.83 -17.28 0.44
C SER A 207 9.25 -16.90 -0.93
N THR A 208 8.00 -17.26 -1.21
CA THR A 208 7.35 -16.94 -2.49
C THR A 208 6.98 -15.45 -2.55
N ASP A 209 6.42 -14.89 -1.48
CA ASP A 209 6.06 -13.48 -1.41
C ASP A 209 7.33 -12.61 -1.32
N ALA A 210 8.34 -13.03 -0.55
CA ALA A 210 9.64 -12.36 -0.46
C ALA A 210 10.31 -12.23 -1.83
N ALA A 211 10.41 -13.33 -2.59
CA ALA A 211 11.00 -13.31 -3.93
C ALA A 211 10.27 -12.34 -4.88
N LEU A 212 8.95 -12.20 -4.75
CA LEU A 212 8.18 -11.22 -5.53
C LEU A 212 8.48 -9.78 -5.08
N MET A 213 8.58 -9.53 -3.77
CA MET A 213 8.89 -8.21 -3.23
C MET A 213 10.31 -7.74 -3.54
N GLU A 214 11.27 -8.64 -3.55
CA GLU A 214 12.68 -8.37 -3.86
C GLU A 214 12.93 -8.09 -5.35
N SER A 215 12.12 -8.65 -6.22
CA SER A 215 12.29 -8.46 -7.66
C SER A 215 11.71 -7.12 -8.15
N PRO A 216 12.40 -6.41 -9.06
CA PRO A 216 11.85 -5.20 -9.68
C PRO A 216 10.51 -5.42 -10.38
N ASP A 217 10.35 -6.56 -11.07
CA ASP A 217 9.11 -6.92 -11.78
C ASP A 217 7.97 -7.22 -10.80
N GLY A 218 8.29 -7.85 -9.68
CA GLY A 218 7.30 -8.11 -8.63
C GLY A 218 6.81 -6.82 -7.98
N ARG A 219 7.71 -5.87 -7.67
CA ARG A 219 7.32 -4.55 -7.16
C ARG A 219 6.51 -3.77 -8.18
N GLN A 220 6.83 -3.89 -9.47
CA GLN A 220 6.03 -3.30 -10.54
C GLN A 220 4.62 -3.91 -10.59
N LYS A 221 4.50 -5.23 -10.48
CA LYS A 221 3.22 -5.94 -10.42
C LYS A 221 2.36 -5.47 -9.25
N TYR A 222 2.94 -5.32 -8.04
CA TYR A 222 2.25 -4.77 -6.88
C TYR A 222 1.78 -3.33 -7.13
N ALA A 223 2.66 -2.48 -7.64
CA ALA A 223 2.34 -1.08 -7.92
C ALA A 223 1.18 -0.94 -8.92
N GLU A 224 1.18 -1.72 -9.99
CA GLU A 224 0.10 -1.72 -10.99
C GLU A 224 -1.24 -2.16 -10.39
N ALA A 225 -1.25 -3.19 -9.54
CA ALA A 225 -2.45 -3.64 -8.85
C ALA A 225 -3.00 -2.55 -7.91
N VAL A 226 -2.11 -1.91 -7.15
CA VAL A 226 -2.45 -0.79 -6.27
C VAL A 226 -3.01 0.39 -7.06
N VAL A 227 -2.39 0.76 -8.17
CA VAL A 227 -2.88 1.85 -9.06
C VAL A 227 -4.28 1.56 -9.57
N ARG A 228 -4.55 0.32 -10.03
CA ARG A 228 -5.90 -0.08 -10.44
C ARG A 228 -6.92 0.01 -9.30
N GLY A 229 -6.53 -0.38 -8.08
CA GLY A 229 -7.38 -0.27 -6.88
C GLY A 229 -7.69 1.17 -6.52
N VAL A 230 -6.68 2.04 -6.50
CA VAL A 230 -6.85 3.48 -6.26
C VAL A 230 -7.73 4.12 -7.34
N ALA A 231 -7.40 3.92 -8.63
CA ALA A 231 -8.15 4.50 -9.74
C ALA A 231 -9.60 4.01 -9.77
N GLY A 232 -9.83 2.73 -9.51
CA GLY A 232 -11.17 2.14 -9.39
C GLY A 232 -12.00 2.79 -8.28
N PHE A 233 -11.41 3.02 -7.10
CA PHE A 233 -12.08 3.72 -6.01
C PHE A 233 -12.37 5.19 -6.34
N LEU A 234 -11.38 5.92 -6.87
CA LEU A 234 -11.57 7.33 -7.28
C LEU A 234 -12.70 7.48 -8.32
N ALA A 235 -12.81 6.55 -9.26
CA ALA A 235 -13.86 6.56 -10.26
C ALA A 235 -15.28 6.49 -9.66
N THR A 236 -15.46 5.79 -8.54
CA THR A 236 -16.76 5.75 -7.84
C THR A 236 -17.16 7.10 -7.24
N GLN A 237 -16.18 7.94 -6.85
CA GLN A 237 -16.44 9.27 -6.31
C GLN A 237 -16.80 10.29 -7.39
N GLY A 238 -16.25 10.14 -8.60
CA GLY A 238 -16.56 11.02 -9.73
C GLY A 238 -17.97 10.83 -10.32
N GLN A 239 -18.62 9.71 -10.04
CA GLN A 239 -19.99 9.42 -10.48
C GLN A 239 -21.06 9.98 -9.53
N ALA A 240 -20.66 10.38 -8.32
CA ALA A 240 -21.59 10.87 -7.29
C ALA A 240 -21.77 12.42 -7.32
N ARG A 241 -21.20 13.10 -8.32
CA ARG A 241 -21.37 14.54 -8.60
C ARG A 241 -22.13 14.72 -9.89
#